data_9589c56a5c06267e3e5eeccead4c8007
#
_entry.id   9589c56a5c06267e3e5eeccead4c8007
#
_cell.length_a   1.000
_cell.length_b   1.000
_cell.length_c   1.000
_cell.angle_alpha   90.00
_cell.angle_beta   90.00
_cell.angle_gamma   90.00
#
_symmetry.space_group_name_H-M   'P 1'
#
loop_
_entity.id
_entity.type
_entity.pdbx_description
1 polymer ?
#
loop_
_entity_poly.entity_id
_entity_poly.type
_entity_poly.pdbx_seq_one_letter_code
_entity_poly.pdbx_strand_id
1 'polypeptide(L)' 'PAQLISINEAIGTVELTGATRDCSLLLVPDAKVGDWLLVHAGFAVQIVDEEEAKATLDAFRELEELEEAYFAGKAEQC' A
#
# COMPACT_ATOMS: atom_id res chain seq x y z
N PRO A 1 -1.73 0.01 -0.99
CA PRO A 1 -1.86 -1.42 -0.71
C PRO A 1 -0.50 -2.11 -0.70
N ALA A 2 -0.36 -3.09 0.17
CA ALA A 2 0.84 -3.88 0.31
C ALA A 2 0.51 -5.37 0.17
N GLN A 3 1.44 -6.16 -0.33
CA GLN A 3 1.23 -7.58 -0.52
C GLN A 3 1.64 -8.37 0.73
N LEU A 4 0.75 -9.25 1.20
CA LEU A 4 1.03 -10.11 2.33
C LEU A 4 1.99 -11.23 1.88
N ILE A 5 3.17 -11.29 2.51
CA ILE A 5 4.21 -12.25 2.14
C ILE A 5 4.41 -13.36 3.17
N SER A 6 4.01 -13.14 4.42
CA SER A 6 4.06 -14.19 5.44
C SER A 6 3.04 -13.89 6.54
N ILE A 7 2.65 -14.96 7.25
CA ILE A 7 1.70 -14.89 8.37
C ILE A 7 2.29 -15.66 9.52
N ASN A 8 2.27 -15.05 10.71
CA ASN A 8 2.64 -15.71 11.96
C ASN A 8 1.54 -15.39 12.99
N GLU A 9 0.65 -16.35 13.21
CA GLU A 9 -0.56 -16.18 14.04
C GLU A 9 -1.42 -15.03 13.51
N ALA A 10 -1.67 -14.00 14.30
CA ALA A 10 -2.48 -12.84 13.89
C ALA A 10 -1.65 -11.69 13.31
N ILE A 11 -0.35 -11.90 13.12
CA ILE A 11 0.55 -10.88 12.57
C ILE A 11 0.97 -11.29 11.16
N GLY A 12 0.77 -10.37 10.21
CA GLY A 12 1.21 -10.54 8.84
C GLY A 12 2.41 -9.66 8.55
N THR A 13 3.29 -10.11 7.66
CA THR A 13 4.36 -9.30 7.12
C THR A 13 3.96 -8.93 5.70
N VAL A 14 3.95 -7.64 5.42
CA VAL A 14 3.57 -7.11 4.09
C VAL A 14 4.76 -6.42 3.45
N GLU A 15 4.76 -6.43 2.12
CA GLU A 15 5.79 -5.77 1.31
C GLU A 15 5.17 -4.68 0.45
N LEU A 16 5.80 -3.53 0.43
CA LEU A 16 5.45 -2.42 -0.45
C LEU A 16 6.75 -1.81 -0.98
N THR A 17 6.94 -1.90 -2.30
CA THR A 17 8.10 -1.30 -2.99
C THR A 17 9.46 -1.69 -2.37
N GLY A 18 9.62 -2.96 -2.03
CA GLY A 18 10.86 -3.49 -1.46
C GLY A 18 11.02 -3.32 0.05
N ALA A 19 10.14 -2.58 0.70
CA ALA A 19 10.15 -2.44 2.15
C ALA A 19 9.15 -3.41 2.78
N THR A 20 9.52 -4.05 3.89
CA THR A 20 8.65 -4.97 4.62
C THR A 20 8.22 -4.36 5.94
N ARG A 21 6.99 -4.65 6.33
CA ARG A 21 6.40 -4.19 7.59
C ARG A 21 5.51 -5.27 8.18
N ASP A 22 5.45 -5.32 9.49
CA ASP A 22 4.50 -6.18 10.19
C ASP A 22 3.19 -5.41 10.40
N CYS A 23 2.07 -6.14 10.30
CA CYS A 23 0.76 -5.56 10.57
C CYS A 23 -0.12 -6.58 11.26
N SER A 24 -1.12 -6.09 12.00
CA SER A 24 -2.11 -6.94 12.63
C SER A 24 -3.15 -7.39 11.60
N LEU A 25 -3.49 -8.66 11.60
CA LEU A 25 -4.53 -9.24 10.75
C LEU A 25 -5.86 -9.44 11.48
N LEU A 26 -6.01 -8.87 12.67
CA LEU A 26 -7.23 -9.06 13.50
C LEU A 26 -8.50 -8.61 12.79
N LEU A 27 -8.41 -7.58 11.94
CA LEU A 27 -9.56 -7.05 11.22
C LEU A 27 -9.82 -7.78 9.91
N VAL A 28 -8.87 -8.56 9.43
CA VAL A 28 -8.97 -9.34 8.19
C VAL A 28 -8.48 -10.78 8.42
N PRO A 29 -9.18 -11.55 9.26
CA PRO A 29 -8.70 -12.89 9.64
C PRO A 29 -8.65 -13.88 8.48
N ASP A 30 -9.34 -13.60 7.38
CA ASP A 30 -9.34 -14.43 6.17
C ASP A 30 -8.19 -14.12 5.21
N ALA A 31 -7.34 -13.17 5.52
CA ALA A 31 -6.21 -12.81 4.67
C ALA A 31 -5.24 -13.97 4.49
N LYS A 32 -4.73 -14.13 3.28
CA LYS A 32 -3.80 -15.21 2.91
C LYS A 32 -2.55 -14.64 2.29
N VAL A 33 -1.46 -15.40 2.37
CA VAL A 33 -0.22 -15.04 1.69
C VAL A 33 -0.49 -14.85 0.19
N GLY A 34 -0.03 -13.73 -0.35
CA GLY A 34 -0.30 -13.31 -1.73
C GLY A 34 -1.41 -12.29 -1.86
N ASP A 35 -2.26 -12.14 -0.85
CA ASP A 35 -3.33 -11.13 -0.87
C ASP A 35 -2.74 -9.72 -0.77
N TRP A 36 -3.42 -8.78 -1.41
CA TRP A 36 -3.13 -7.36 -1.27
C TRP A 36 -3.97 -6.78 -0.15
N LEU A 37 -3.33 -6.04 0.74
CA LEU A 37 -3.99 -5.50 1.93
C LEU A 37 -3.83 -3.99 1.98
N LEU A 38 -4.90 -3.34 2.40
CA LEU A 38 -4.85 -1.93 2.77
C LEU A 38 -4.44 -1.86 4.23
N VAL A 39 -3.27 -1.27 4.51
CA VAL A 39 -2.71 -1.18 5.86
C VAL A 39 -2.73 0.26 6.33
N HIS A 40 -3.20 0.48 7.56
CA HIS A 40 -3.24 1.81 8.16
C HIS A 40 -2.90 1.68 9.65
N ALA A 41 -1.94 2.48 10.11
CA ALA A 41 -1.51 2.51 11.51
C ALA A 41 -1.11 1.14 12.09
N GLY A 42 -0.50 0.27 11.27
CA GLY A 42 -0.08 -1.05 11.70
C GLY A 42 -1.17 -2.12 11.65
N PHE A 43 -2.37 -1.80 11.15
CA PHE A 43 -3.48 -2.73 11.00
C PHE A 43 -3.81 -2.93 9.52
N ALA A 44 -3.98 -4.20 9.12
CA ALA A 44 -4.59 -4.49 7.84
C ALA A 44 -6.10 -4.27 8.00
N VAL A 45 -6.66 -3.34 7.23
CA VAL A 45 -8.07 -2.94 7.40
C VAL A 45 -8.98 -3.51 6.33
N GLN A 46 -8.42 -3.92 5.19
CA GLN A 46 -9.21 -4.44 4.08
C GLN A 46 -8.34 -5.29 3.16
N ILE A 47 -8.91 -6.38 2.64
CA ILE A 47 -8.31 -7.16 1.56
C ILE A 47 -8.79 -6.54 0.26
N VAL A 48 -7.85 -6.22 -0.65
CA VAL A 48 -8.17 -5.64 -1.96
C VAL A 48 -7.77 -6.60 -3.06
N ASP A 49 -8.44 -6.52 -4.21
CA ASP A 49 -8.09 -7.33 -5.37
C ASP A 49 -6.76 -6.86 -5.97
N GLU A 50 -6.02 -7.78 -6.58
CA GLU A 50 -4.75 -7.47 -7.22
C GLU A 50 -4.91 -6.37 -8.28
N GLU A 51 -5.97 -6.39 -9.06
CA GLU A 51 -6.27 -5.36 -10.06
C GLU A 51 -6.52 -4.01 -9.42
N GLU A 52 -7.28 -3.96 -8.32
CA GLU A 52 -7.52 -2.74 -7.57
C GLU A 52 -6.23 -2.20 -6.95
N ALA A 53 -5.39 -3.09 -6.42
CA ALA A 53 -4.11 -2.70 -5.85
C ALA A 53 -3.21 -2.05 -6.89
N LYS A 54 -3.10 -2.64 -8.08
CA LYS A 54 -2.32 -2.09 -9.19
C LYS A 54 -2.87 -0.75 -9.65
N ALA A 55 -4.17 -0.64 -9.81
CA ALA A 55 -4.81 0.61 -10.21
C ALA A 55 -4.58 1.71 -9.19
N THR A 56 -4.64 1.39 -7.90
CA THR A 56 -4.38 2.35 -6.82
C THR A 56 -2.93 2.82 -6.84
N LEU A 57 -1.97 1.91 -7.02
CA LEU A 57 -0.55 2.25 -7.10
C LEU A 57 -0.25 3.12 -8.32
N ASP A 58 -0.86 2.83 -9.46
CA ASP A 58 -0.71 3.62 -10.68
C ASP A 58 -1.30 5.03 -10.49
N ALA A 59 -2.46 5.14 -9.83
CA ALA A 59 -3.06 6.43 -9.53
C ALA A 59 -2.16 7.27 -8.62
N PHE A 60 -1.56 6.69 -7.61
CA PHE A 60 -0.61 7.39 -6.74
C PHE A 60 0.63 7.85 -7.50
N ARG A 61 1.13 7.04 -8.42
CA ARG A 61 2.26 7.43 -9.27
C ARG A 61 1.92 8.66 -10.13
N GLU A 62 0.75 8.67 -10.74
CA GLU A 62 0.28 9.81 -11.53
C GLU A 62 0.15 11.07 -10.69
N LEU A 63 -0.36 10.95 -9.46
CA LEU A 63 -0.45 12.08 -8.54
C LEU A 63 0.92 12.63 -8.17
N GLU A 64 1.90 11.76 -7.92
CA GLU A 64 3.26 12.19 -7.63
C GLU A 64 3.87 12.96 -8.80
N GLU A 65 3.69 12.48 -10.02
CA GLU A 65 4.17 13.17 -11.22
C GLU A 65 3.52 14.54 -11.39
N LEU A 66 2.21 14.64 -11.15
CA LEU A 66 1.49 15.91 -11.20
C LEU A 66 1.96 16.88 -10.12
N GLU A 67 2.20 16.40 -8.91
CA GLU A 67 2.73 17.22 -7.82
C GLU A 67 4.11 17.76 -8.14
N GLU A 68 5.00 16.93 -8.65
CA GLU A 68 6.34 17.34 -9.07
C GLU A 68 6.28 18.44 -10.13
N ALA A 69 5.45 18.27 -11.14
CA ALA A 69 5.26 19.26 -12.19
C ALA A 69 4.71 20.58 -11.63
N TYR A 70 3.75 20.49 -10.72
CA TYR A 70 3.16 21.68 -10.08
C TYR A 70 4.18 22.44 -9.24
N PHE A 71 4.94 21.74 -8.39
CA PHE A 71 5.94 22.39 -7.53
C PHE A 71 7.10 22.95 -8.34
N ALA A 72 7.54 22.28 -9.40
CA ALA A 72 8.59 22.78 -10.29
C ALA A 72 8.13 24.09 -10.94
N GLY A 73 6.88 24.16 -11.44
CA GLY A 73 6.34 25.38 -12.01
C GLY A 73 6.23 26.51 -11.00
N LYS A 74 5.86 26.21 -9.76
CA LYS A 74 5.80 27.21 -8.70
C LYS A 74 7.17 27.76 -8.34
N ALA A 75 8.20 26.92 -8.30
CA ALA A 75 9.56 27.33 -8.00
C ALA A 75 10.08 28.33 -9.04
N GLU A 76 9.69 28.15 -10.29
CA GLU A 76 10.07 29.06 -11.38
C GLU A 76 9.38 30.43 -11.30
N GLN A 77 8.22 30.49 -10.66
CA GLN A 77 7.44 31.72 -10.51
C GLN A 77 7.91 32.61 -9.35
N CYS A 78 8.77 32.08 -8.51
CA CYS A 78 9.39 32.84 -7.43
C CYS A 78 10.72 33.41 -7.84
#